data_d1eb36f138cb9379b77793a87d42ca59
#
_entry.id   d1eb36f138cb9379b77793a87d42ca59
#
_cell.length_a   1.000
_cell.length_b   1.000
_cell.length_c   1.000
_cell.angle_alpha   90.00
_cell.angle_beta   90.00
_cell.angle_gamma   90.00
#
_symmetry.space_group_name_H-M   'P 1'
#
loop_
_entity.id
_entity.type
_entity.pdbx_description
1 polymer ?
#
loop_
_entity_poly.entity_id
_entity_poly.type
_entity_poly.pdbx_seq_one_letter_code
_entity_poly.pdbx_strand_id
1 'polypeptide(L)'
;MKILAVDTSSSNCSVSITDVDENKNFNIIVSKNNNDEKTHSQKLMPMIDEALKEAHLFLSDINLLACCLGPGSFTGIRIGIATIKAFADVKDIPVVGVTSLESLVRNINEPGYICPIIDCKNNNVYSALFCNMEQVGANIA
;
A
#
# COMPACT_ATOMS: atom_id res chain seq x y z
N MET A 1 -9.32 -14.99 3.91
CA MET A 1 -8.54 -14.03 4.74
C MET A 1 -8.73 -12.64 4.16
N LYS A 2 -9.24 -11.72 4.98
CA LYS A 2 -9.53 -10.33 4.52
C LYS A 2 -8.37 -9.40 4.84
N ILE A 3 -7.91 -8.65 3.84
CA ILE A 3 -6.78 -7.72 3.94
C ILE A 3 -7.29 -6.30 3.64
N LEU A 4 -7.00 -5.35 4.53
CA LEU A 4 -7.15 -3.93 4.27
C LEU A 4 -5.78 -3.33 3.97
N ALA A 5 -5.61 -2.81 2.76
CA ALA A 5 -4.36 -2.19 2.32
C ALA A 5 -4.52 -0.70 2.07
N VAL A 6 -3.49 0.06 2.44
CA VAL A 6 -3.44 1.52 2.32
C VAL A 6 -2.13 1.95 1.69
N ASP A 7 -2.21 2.83 0.69
CA ASP A 7 -1.06 3.53 0.14
C ASP A 7 -1.31 5.04 0.06
N THR A 8 -0.43 5.80 0.70
CA THR A 8 -0.42 7.26 0.75
C THR A 8 0.97 7.81 0.37
N SER A 9 1.80 6.99 -0.28
CA SER A 9 3.19 7.32 -0.58
C SER A 9 3.36 8.25 -1.78
N SER A 10 2.32 8.44 -2.59
CA SER A 10 2.33 9.28 -3.79
C SER A 10 1.30 10.41 -3.71
N SER A 11 1.03 11.10 -4.82
CA SER A 11 -0.10 12.02 -4.96
C SER A 11 -1.45 11.33 -4.84
N ASN A 12 -1.49 10.05 -5.14
CA ASN A 12 -2.68 9.23 -5.01
C ASN A 12 -2.78 8.62 -3.60
N CYS A 13 -3.94 8.79 -2.97
CA CYS A 13 -4.30 8.05 -1.76
C CYS A 13 -5.18 6.88 -2.18
N SER A 14 -4.76 5.66 -1.87
CA SER A 14 -5.51 4.46 -2.21
C SER A 14 -5.80 3.58 -1.00
N VAL A 15 -6.98 2.96 -1.04
CA VAL A 15 -7.47 2.00 -0.04
C VAL A 15 -8.06 0.83 -0.78
N SER A 16 -7.69 -0.39 -0.42
CA SER A 16 -8.31 -1.59 -0.98
C SER A 16 -8.65 -2.62 0.09
N ILE A 17 -9.71 -3.35 -0.14
CA ILE A 17 -10.08 -4.54 0.64
C ILE A 17 -10.05 -5.73 -0.30
N THR A 18 -9.29 -6.74 0.08
CA THR A 18 -9.08 -7.96 -0.71
C THR A 18 -9.40 -9.18 0.13
N ASP A 19 -10.08 -10.15 -0.44
CA ASP A 19 -10.24 -11.47 0.15
C ASP A 19 -9.26 -12.46 -0.51
N VAL A 20 -8.57 -13.22 0.32
CA VAL A 20 -7.67 -14.29 -0.11
C VAL A 20 -8.27 -15.62 0.30
N ASP A 21 -8.60 -16.45 -0.68
CA ASP A 21 -9.19 -17.76 -0.47
C ASP A 21 -8.17 -18.81 0.02
N GLU A 22 -8.61 -20.03 0.28
CA GLU A 22 -7.78 -21.15 0.72
C GLU A 22 -6.76 -21.59 -0.36
N ASN A 23 -7.04 -21.32 -1.63
CA ASN A 23 -6.17 -21.60 -2.76
C ASN A 23 -5.18 -20.46 -3.05
N LYS A 24 -5.14 -19.43 -2.18
CA LYS A 24 -4.32 -18.21 -2.33
C LYS A 24 -4.70 -17.35 -3.55
N ASN A 25 -5.92 -17.45 -4.03
CA ASN A 25 -6.42 -16.50 -5.03
C ASN A 25 -6.82 -15.20 -4.35
N PHE A 26 -6.44 -14.07 -4.97
CA PHE A 26 -6.75 -12.72 -4.50
C PHE A 26 -7.98 -12.19 -5.23
N ASN A 27 -9.01 -11.86 -4.48
CA ASN A 27 -10.22 -11.21 -4.99
C ASN A 27 -10.35 -9.80 -4.39
N ILE A 28 -10.21 -8.78 -5.21
CA ILE A 28 -10.40 -7.38 -4.78
C ILE A 28 -11.90 -7.16 -4.58
N ILE A 29 -12.33 -6.93 -3.34
CA ILE A 29 -13.72 -6.62 -3.00
C ILE A 29 -14.02 -5.16 -3.30
N VAL A 30 -13.15 -4.25 -2.84
CA VAL A 30 -13.28 -2.80 -3.01
C VAL A 30 -11.91 -2.20 -3.28
N SER A 31 -11.86 -1.21 -4.18
CA SER A 31 -10.70 -0.37 -4.42
C SER A 31 -11.13 1.10 -4.56
N LYS A 32 -10.57 1.96 -3.74
CA LYS A 32 -10.81 3.41 -3.70
C LYS A 32 -9.53 4.17 -3.99
N ASN A 33 -9.63 5.23 -4.79
CA ASN A 33 -8.50 6.08 -5.15
C ASN A 33 -8.89 7.56 -5.07
N ASN A 34 -7.97 8.39 -4.61
CA ASN A 34 -8.11 9.85 -4.59
C ASN A 34 -6.77 10.51 -4.97
N ASN A 35 -6.78 11.33 -6.01
CA ASN A 35 -5.59 11.97 -6.58
C ASN A 35 -5.34 13.40 -6.04
N ASP A 36 -5.96 13.80 -4.94
CA ASP A 36 -5.77 15.11 -4.35
C ASP A 36 -4.71 15.07 -3.22
N GLU A 37 -3.46 15.40 -3.56
CA GLU A 37 -2.31 15.36 -2.64
C GLU A 37 -2.52 16.17 -1.34
N LYS A 38 -3.27 17.27 -1.40
CA LYS A 38 -3.41 18.19 -0.27
C LYS A 38 -4.36 17.67 0.82
N THR A 39 -5.00 16.54 0.60
CA THR A 39 -6.10 16.07 1.46
C THR A 39 -5.93 14.65 2.00
N HIS A 40 -4.74 14.02 1.89
CA HIS A 40 -4.52 12.65 2.39
C HIS A 40 -4.98 12.48 3.85
N SER A 41 -4.60 13.41 4.74
CA SER A 41 -4.98 13.35 6.15
C SER A 41 -6.50 13.49 6.39
N GLN A 42 -7.21 14.19 5.49
CA GLN A 42 -8.65 14.38 5.60
C GLN A 42 -9.44 13.27 4.89
N LYS A 43 -8.85 12.64 3.87
CA LYS A 43 -9.55 11.68 3.00
C LYS A 43 -9.34 10.23 3.40
N LEU A 44 -8.18 9.87 3.97
CA LEU A 44 -7.85 8.47 4.23
C LEU A 44 -8.89 7.79 5.13
N MET A 45 -9.24 8.39 6.27
CA MET A 45 -10.22 7.80 7.19
C MET A 45 -11.62 7.65 6.58
N PRO A 46 -12.20 8.69 5.92
CA PRO A 46 -13.44 8.54 5.16
C PRO A 46 -13.39 7.45 4.09
N MET A 47 -12.27 7.34 3.33
CA MET A 47 -12.12 6.31 2.30
C MET A 47 -12.10 4.89 2.88
N ILE A 48 -11.46 4.71 4.04
CA ILE A 48 -11.47 3.42 4.74
C ILE A 48 -12.89 3.07 5.21
N ASP A 49 -13.59 4.02 5.82
CA ASP A 49 -14.98 3.83 6.28
C ASP A 49 -15.92 3.49 5.12
N GLU A 50 -15.81 4.23 4.01
CA GLU A 50 -16.56 3.93 2.78
C GLU A 50 -16.23 2.56 2.20
N ALA A 51 -14.94 2.17 2.18
CA ALA A 51 -14.52 0.88 1.66
C ALA A 51 -15.07 -0.28 2.52
N LEU A 52 -15.03 -0.14 3.83
CA LEU A 52 -15.61 -1.13 4.75
C LEU A 52 -17.14 -1.25 4.59
N LYS A 53 -17.84 -0.12 4.47
CA LYS A 53 -19.30 -0.10 4.23
C LYS A 53 -19.67 -0.76 2.91
N GLU A 54 -18.95 -0.44 1.83
CA GLU A 54 -19.19 -1.02 0.50
C GLU A 54 -18.91 -2.53 0.47
N ALA A 55 -17.89 -2.96 1.21
CA ALA A 55 -17.58 -4.37 1.38
C ALA A 55 -18.54 -5.10 2.32
N HIS A 56 -19.47 -4.40 3.00
CA HIS A 56 -20.32 -4.93 4.08
C HIS A 56 -19.51 -5.57 5.22
N LEU A 57 -18.38 -4.95 5.59
CA LEU A 57 -17.45 -5.42 6.60
C LEU A 57 -17.26 -4.38 7.72
N PHE A 58 -16.92 -4.88 8.90
CA PHE A 58 -16.38 -4.09 10.00
C PHE A 58 -14.86 -4.24 10.07
N LEU A 59 -14.17 -3.33 10.75
CA LEU A 59 -12.73 -3.43 10.98
C LEU A 59 -12.35 -4.73 11.72
N SER A 60 -13.24 -5.26 12.56
CA SER A 60 -13.07 -6.55 13.24
C SER A 60 -13.05 -7.77 12.32
N ASP A 61 -13.52 -7.63 11.07
CA ASP A 61 -13.52 -8.71 10.08
C ASP A 61 -12.21 -8.76 9.28
N ILE A 62 -11.36 -7.75 9.45
CA ILE A 62 -10.05 -7.67 8.80
C ILE A 62 -9.04 -8.54 9.57
N ASN A 63 -8.34 -9.39 8.82
CA ASN A 63 -7.37 -10.34 9.37
C ASN A 63 -5.92 -9.87 9.23
N LEU A 64 -5.66 -8.96 8.29
CA LEU A 64 -4.34 -8.42 8.01
C LEU A 64 -4.45 -6.98 7.54
N LEU A 65 -3.59 -6.12 8.07
CA LEU A 65 -3.42 -4.75 7.60
C LEU A 65 -2.15 -4.65 6.76
N ALA A 66 -2.21 -3.91 5.66
CA ALA A 66 -1.05 -3.65 4.80
C ALA A 66 -0.87 -2.16 4.60
N CYS A 67 0.38 -1.68 4.61
CA CYS A 67 0.68 -0.28 4.31
C CYS A 67 1.94 -0.14 3.46
N CYS A 68 1.96 0.91 2.64
CA CYS A 68 3.14 1.30 1.89
C CYS A 68 4.14 2.00 2.81
N LEU A 69 5.40 1.52 2.78
CA LEU A 69 6.52 2.05 3.57
C LEU A 69 7.33 3.12 2.82
N GLY A 70 6.96 3.41 1.55
CA GLY A 70 7.75 4.24 0.66
C GLY A 70 8.82 3.44 -0.10
N PRO A 71 9.72 4.11 -0.80
CA PRO A 71 9.94 5.58 -0.83
C PRO A 71 8.79 6.35 -1.48
N GLY A 72 8.70 7.65 -1.14
CA GLY A 72 7.67 8.55 -1.68
C GLY A 72 7.44 9.78 -0.81
N SER A 73 6.21 10.29 -0.79
CA SER A 73 5.80 11.43 0.02
C SER A 73 6.03 11.20 1.50
N PHE A 74 6.96 11.94 2.10
CA PHE A 74 7.29 11.82 3.52
C PHE A 74 6.09 12.01 4.46
N THR A 75 5.26 13.01 4.19
CA THR A 75 4.04 13.26 4.97
C THR A 75 2.99 12.18 4.72
N GLY A 76 2.80 11.81 3.45
CA GLY A 76 1.82 10.79 3.08
C GLY A 76 2.12 9.44 3.75
N ILE A 77 3.34 8.95 3.64
CA ILE A 77 3.78 7.67 4.25
C ILE A 77 3.48 7.66 5.76
N ARG A 78 3.79 8.75 6.47
CA ARG A 78 3.53 8.85 7.91
C ARG A 78 2.04 8.79 8.25
N ILE A 79 1.18 9.41 7.43
CA ILE A 79 -0.27 9.37 7.62
C ILE A 79 -0.77 7.92 7.49
N GLY A 80 -0.38 7.21 6.43
CA GLY A 80 -0.76 5.82 6.20
C GLY A 80 -0.29 4.91 7.34
N ILE A 81 1.00 4.95 7.67
CA ILE A 81 1.60 4.13 8.73
C ILE A 81 0.93 4.41 10.08
N ALA A 82 0.72 5.68 10.46
CA ALA A 82 0.10 6.04 11.73
C ALA A 82 -1.34 5.52 11.82
N THR A 83 -2.11 5.63 10.73
CA THR A 83 -3.49 5.12 10.66
C THR A 83 -3.53 3.59 10.82
N ILE A 84 -2.69 2.88 10.09
CA ILE A 84 -2.63 1.41 10.15
C ILE A 84 -2.16 0.93 11.52
N LYS A 85 -1.15 1.58 12.10
CA LYS A 85 -0.70 1.26 13.47
C LYS A 85 -1.81 1.45 14.51
N ALA A 86 -2.56 2.55 14.42
CA ALA A 86 -3.67 2.79 15.33
C ALA A 86 -4.74 1.68 15.24
N PHE A 87 -5.06 1.18 14.04
CA PHE A 87 -5.98 0.07 13.88
C PHE A 87 -5.41 -1.25 14.44
N ALA A 88 -4.13 -1.51 14.17
CA ALA A 88 -3.44 -2.69 14.66
C ALA A 88 -3.43 -2.75 16.19
N ASP A 89 -3.07 -1.63 16.84
CA ASP A 89 -2.98 -1.54 18.30
C ASP A 89 -4.35 -1.73 19.00
N VAL A 90 -5.43 -1.18 18.39
CA VAL A 90 -6.78 -1.26 19.00
C VAL A 90 -7.42 -2.63 18.81
N LYS A 91 -7.11 -3.34 17.71
CA LYS A 91 -7.79 -4.59 17.33
C LYS A 91 -6.90 -5.81 17.33
N ASP A 92 -5.63 -5.65 17.69
CA ASP A 92 -4.60 -6.72 17.65
C ASP A 92 -4.53 -7.42 16.28
N ILE A 93 -4.59 -6.60 15.21
CA ILE A 93 -4.52 -7.10 13.84
C ILE A 93 -3.06 -7.06 13.37
N PRO A 94 -2.52 -8.14 12.81
CA PRO A 94 -1.16 -8.15 12.27
C PRO A 94 -1.00 -7.16 11.10
N VAL A 95 0.20 -6.61 10.96
CA VAL A 95 0.54 -5.62 9.92
C VAL A 95 1.67 -6.12 9.04
N VAL A 96 1.56 -5.90 7.74
CA VAL A 96 2.64 -6.06 6.77
C VAL A 96 2.95 -4.74 6.09
N GLY A 97 4.24 -4.44 5.96
CA GLY A 97 4.72 -3.30 5.18
C GLY A 97 5.23 -3.75 3.82
N VAL A 98 4.92 -2.97 2.79
CA VAL A 98 5.38 -3.21 1.40
C VAL A 98 6.03 -1.93 0.90
N THR A 99 7.18 -2.04 0.23
CA THR A 99 7.82 -0.85 -0.35
C THR A 99 7.13 -0.43 -1.65
N SER A 100 7.18 0.87 -1.97
CA SER A 100 6.66 1.39 -3.24
C SER A 100 7.36 0.76 -4.44
N LEU A 101 8.65 0.46 -4.32
CA LEU A 101 9.43 -0.18 -5.39
C LEU A 101 9.00 -1.64 -5.60
N GLU A 102 8.79 -2.41 -4.53
CA GLU A 102 8.24 -3.77 -4.62
C GLU A 102 6.84 -3.78 -5.26
N SER A 103 5.99 -2.84 -4.86
CA SER A 103 4.65 -2.69 -5.43
C SER A 103 4.69 -2.45 -6.94
N LEU A 104 5.60 -1.59 -7.42
CA LEU A 104 5.77 -1.33 -8.86
C LEU A 104 6.22 -2.58 -9.63
N VAL A 105 7.17 -3.33 -9.08
CA VAL A 105 7.70 -4.56 -9.70
C VAL A 105 6.61 -5.62 -9.84
N ARG A 106 5.72 -5.75 -8.87
CA ARG A 106 4.63 -6.74 -8.87
C ARG A 106 3.60 -6.52 -10.00
N ASN A 107 3.59 -5.36 -10.65
CA ASN A 107 2.75 -5.11 -11.82
C ASN A 107 3.34 -5.65 -13.14
N ILE A 108 4.57 -6.18 -13.12
CA ILE A 108 5.28 -6.64 -14.30
C ILE A 108 5.42 -8.17 -14.22
N ASN A 109 4.84 -8.89 -15.18
CA ASN A 109 4.91 -10.36 -15.26
C ASN A 109 6.01 -10.86 -16.21
N GLU A 110 7.07 -10.08 -16.40
CA GLU A 110 8.19 -10.45 -17.25
C GLU A 110 9.35 -10.98 -16.43
N PRO A 111 9.98 -12.10 -16.83
CA PRO A 111 11.19 -12.56 -16.17
C PRO A 111 12.38 -11.67 -16.47
N GLY A 112 13.34 -11.62 -15.55
CA GLY A 112 14.58 -10.89 -15.72
C GLY A 112 14.79 -9.77 -14.73
N TYR A 113 15.62 -8.80 -15.13
CA TYR A 113 15.95 -7.66 -14.28
C TYR A 113 14.96 -6.51 -14.50
N ILE A 114 14.42 -6.01 -13.40
CA ILE A 114 13.49 -4.88 -13.37
C ILE A 114 14.07 -3.81 -12.46
N CYS A 115 14.08 -2.57 -12.93
CA CYS A 115 14.55 -1.41 -12.18
C CYS A 115 13.42 -0.37 -12.08
N PRO A 116 12.54 -0.47 -11.06
CA PRO A 116 11.50 0.53 -10.83
C PRO A 116 12.13 1.87 -10.45
N ILE A 117 11.54 2.97 -10.91
CA ILE A 117 12.03 4.33 -10.69
C ILE A 117 10.88 5.17 -10.13
N ILE A 118 11.13 5.87 -9.04
CA ILE A 118 10.22 6.85 -8.43
C ILE A 118 10.93 8.20 -8.40
N ASP A 119 10.32 9.22 -9.00
CA ASP A 119 10.84 10.59 -8.94
C ASP A 119 10.81 11.11 -7.51
N CYS A 120 11.98 11.48 -6.98
CA CYS A 120 12.09 12.08 -5.65
C CYS A 120 12.34 13.59 -5.69
N LYS A 121 12.11 14.22 -6.86
CA LYS A 121 12.33 15.64 -7.15
C LYS A 121 13.82 16.02 -7.15
N ASN A 122 14.12 17.27 -7.53
CA ASN A 122 15.48 17.81 -7.56
C ASN A 122 16.46 16.99 -8.42
N ASN A 123 16.00 16.43 -9.54
CA ASN A 123 16.76 15.57 -10.46
C ASN A 123 17.31 14.28 -9.83
N ASN A 124 16.65 13.79 -8.79
CA ASN A 124 16.98 12.52 -8.13
C ASN A 124 15.84 11.53 -8.28
N VAL A 125 16.15 10.25 -8.15
CA VAL A 125 15.17 9.16 -8.20
C VAL A 125 15.45 8.15 -7.09
N TYR A 126 14.39 7.52 -6.60
CA TYR A 126 14.51 6.29 -5.83
C TYR A 126 14.45 5.12 -6.79
N SER A 127 15.37 4.19 -6.67
CA SER A 127 15.40 2.98 -7.49
C SER A 127 15.99 1.81 -6.72
N ALA A 128 15.72 0.60 -7.19
CA ALA A 128 16.37 -0.63 -6.74
C ALA A 128 16.36 -1.63 -7.90
N LEU A 129 17.28 -2.57 -7.88
CA LEU A 129 17.33 -3.64 -8.86
C LEU A 129 16.64 -4.87 -8.32
N PHE A 130 15.73 -5.44 -9.11
CA PHE A 130 15.03 -6.69 -8.83
C PHE A 130 15.36 -7.72 -9.92
N CYS A 131 15.46 -8.98 -9.51
CA CYS A 131 15.58 -10.11 -10.42
C CYS A 131 14.47 -11.11 -10.08
N ASN A 132 13.61 -11.43 -11.06
CA ASN A 132 12.47 -12.33 -10.85
C ASN A 132 11.62 -11.97 -9.61
N MET A 133 11.35 -10.67 -9.43
CA MET A 133 10.59 -10.06 -8.32
C MET A 133 11.29 -10.04 -6.96
N GLU A 134 12.52 -10.52 -6.85
CA GLU A 134 13.34 -10.40 -5.64
C GLU A 134 14.36 -9.26 -5.78
N GLN A 135 14.49 -8.44 -4.76
CA GLN A 135 15.47 -7.35 -4.75
C GLN A 135 16.89 -7.94 -4.67
N VAL A 136 17.75 -7.57 -5.63
CA VAL A 136 19.13 -8.10 -5.75
C VAL A 136 20.20 -7.05 -5.50
N GLY A 137 19.83 -5.86 -5.07
CA GLY A 137 20.79 -4.78 -4.76
C GLY A 137 20.26 -3.82 -3.71
N ALA A 138 21.15 -2.91 -3.24
CA ALA A 138 20.74 -1.85 -2.32
C ALA A 138 19.83 -0.84 -3.03
N ASN A 139 19.00 -0.15 -2.24
CA ASN A 139 18.27 1.01 -2.73
C ASN A 139 19.26 2.11 -3.14
N ILE A 140 19.01 2.71 -4.29
CA ILE A 140 19.77 3.84 -4.83
C ILE A 140 18.89 5.07 -4.68
N ALA A 141 19.43 6.11 -4.07
CA ALA A 141 18.79 7.42 -3.94
C ALA A 141 19.63 8.50 -4.65
#